data_98eabf81d116e1336decbee89453edbb
#
_entry.id   98eabf81d116e1336decbee89453edbb
#
_cell.length_a   1.000
_cell.length_b   1.000
_cell.length_c   1.000
_cell.angle_alpha   90.00
_cell.angle_beta   90.00
_cell.angle_gamma   90.00
#
_symmetry.space_group_name_H-M   'P 1'
#
loop_
_entity.id
_entity.type
_entity.pdbx_description
1 polymer ?
#
loop_
_entity_poly.entity_id
_entity_poly.type
_entity_poly.pdbx_seq_one_letter_code
_entity_poly.pdbx_strand_id
1 'polypeptide(L)'
;FAEYLKKALGGSVSYTDSGKAITKVALCSGSGGDLAEIAKALGADALLTGEAKHHEFLLSEDIGISLFAAGHYETENIVCEKLKEALLKEFLNQVEVKVTDYKNPINHI
;
A
#
# COMPACT_ATOMS: atom_id res chain seq x y z
N PHE A 1 -3.42 6.13 -11.71
CA PHE A 1 -2.95 5.92 -10.32
C PHE A 1 -2.20 4.60 -10.19
N ALA A 2 -2.68 3.49 -10.77
CA ALA A 2 -1.97 2.19 -10.76
C ALA A 2 -0.53 2.27 -11.31
N GLU A 3 -0.33 2.95 -12.43
CA GLU A 3 0.97 3.21 -13.04
C GLU A 3 1.92 3.97 -12.09
N TYR A 4 1.38 4.98 -11.40
CA TYR A 4 2.13 5.72 -10.39
C TYR A 4 2.57 4.82 -9.23
N LEU A 5 1.65 4.00 -8.70
CA LEU A 5 1.96 3.05 -7.63
C LEU A 5 3.03 2.05 -8.03
N LYS A 6 2.90 1.46 -9.21
CA LYS A 6 3.90 0.53 -9.78
C LYS A 6 5.29 1.18 -9.85
N LYS A 7 5.36 2.42 -10.33
CA LYS A 7 6.63 3.15 -10.43
C LYS A 7 7.21 3.52 -9.06
N ALA A 8 6.34 3.94 -8.12
CA ALA A 8 6.76 4.40 -6.81
C ALA A 8 7.21 3.27 -5.88
N LEU A 9 6.54 2.10 -5.94
CA LEU A 9 6.77 0.96 -5.05
C LEU A 9 7.63 -0.14 -5.68
N GLY A 10 7.73 -0.19 -7.02
CA GLY A 10 8.60 -1.11 -7.73
C GLY A 10 8.04 -2.52 -7.94
N GLY A 11 6.82 -2.80 -7.48
CA GLY A 11 6.15 -4.10 -7.59
C GLY A 11 5.08 -4.17 -8.69
N SER A 12 4.33 -5.25 -8.69
CA SER A 12 3.10 -5.39 -9.47
C SER A 12 1.92 -4.76 -8.72
N VAL A 13 0.94 -4.25 -9.45
CA VAL A 13 -0.29 -3.70 -8.88
C VAL A 13 -1.49 -4.38 -9.50
N SER A 14 -2.30 -5.04 -8.65
CA SER A 14 -3.63 -5.54 -9.03
C SER A 14 -4.68 -4.52 -8.57
N TYR A 15 -5.70 -4.24 -9.39
CA TYR A 15 -6.67 -3.22 -9.00
C TYR A 15 -8.05 -3.43 -9.64
N THR A 16 -9.07 -2.85 -9.00
CA THR A 16 -10.38 -2.57 -9.58
C THR A 16 -10.51 -1.06 -9.81
N ASP A 17 -11.25 -0.68 -10.83
CA ASP A 17 -11.48 0.72 -11.19
C ASP A 17 -12.98 1.05 -11.09
N SER A 18 -13.33 1.92 -10.14
CA SER A 18 -14.71 2.40 -9.97
C SER A 18 -15.17 3.36 -11.07
N GLY A 19 -14.29 3.74 -12.00
CA GLY A 19 -14.55 4.72 -13.05
C GLY A 19 -14.67 6.16 -12.54
N LYS A 20 -14.38 6.42 -11.27
CA LYS A 20 -14.46 7.75 -10.65
C LYS A 20 -13.07 8.38 -10.48
N ALA A 21 -13.02 9.70 -10.48
CA ALA A 21 -11.80 10.42 -10.13
C ALA A 21 -11.37 10.07 -8.70
N ILE A 22 -10.07 9.84 -8.51
CA ILE A 22 -9.48 9.55 -7.19
C ILE A 22 -8.92 10.85 -6.63
N THR A 23 -9.55 11.35 -5.58
CA THR A 23 -9.14 12.57 -4.85
C THR A 23 -8.77 12.26 -3.41
N LYS A 24 -9.37 11.22 -2.81
CA LYS A 24 -9.12 10.79 -1.45
C LYS A 24 -8.79 9.31 -1.41
N VAL A 25 -7.59 8.99 -0.92
CA VAL A 25 -7.09 7.61 -0.83
C VAL A 25 -6.97 7.20 0.62
N ALA A 26 -7.56 6.05 0.98
CA ALA A 26 -7.29 5.35 2.22
C ALA A 26 -6.07 4.44 2.02
N LEU A 27 -5.24 4.30 3.07
CA LEU A 27 -4.02 3.48 3.04
C LEU A 27 -4.04 2.47 4.18
N CYS A 28 -3.72 1.22 3.84
CA CYS A 28 -3.43 0.17 4.81
C CYS A 28 -2.37 -0.75 4.22
N SER A 29 -1.12 -0.68 4.70
CA SER A 29 -0.05 -1.61 4.27
C SER A 29 -0.38 -3.06 4.66
N GLY A 30 0.34 -4.03 4.09
CA GLY A 30 0.10 -5.44 4.35
C GLY A 30 -1.24 -5.93 3.78
N SER A 31 -2.01 -6.68 4.54
CA SER A 31 -3.28 -7.28 4.09
C SER A 31 -4.49 -6.51 4.62
N GLY A 32 -4.91 -5.49 3.90
CA GLY A 32 -6.00 -4.59 4.29
C GLY A 32 -7.18 -4.53 3.32
N GLY A 33 -7.34 -5.51 2.42
CA GLY A 33 -8.41 -5.51 1.43
C GLY A 33 -9.83 -5.53 2.03
N ASP A 34 -9.99 -6.10 3.23
CA ASP A 34 -11.24 -6.14 4.00
C ASP A 34 -11.69 -4.75 4.52
N LEU A 35 -10.82 -3.75 4.45
CA LEU A 35 -11.15 -2.38 4.87
C LEU A 35 -11.88 -1.56 3.81
N ALA A 36 -12.19 -2.12 2.64
CA ALA A 36 -12.82 -1.39 1.53
C ALA A 36 -14.15 -0.73 1.91
N GLU A 37 -15.01 -1.41 2.66
CA GLU A 37 -16.29 -0.84 3.12
C GLU A 37 -16.08 0.33 4.08
N ILE A 38 -15.15 0.20 5.03
CA ILE A 38 -14.83 1.25 6.00
C ILE A 38 -14.24 2.47 5.27
N ALA A 39 -13.29 2.24 4.36
CA ALA A 39 -12.70 3.30 3.55
C ALA A 39 -13.76 4.06 2.77
N LYS A 40 -14.69 3.33 2.13
CA LYS A 40 -15.83 3.90 1.41
C LYS A 40 -16.74 4.71 2.32
N ALA A 41 -17.11 4.18 3.49
CA ALA A 41 -17.96 4.87 4.45
C ALA A 41 -17.33 6.18 4.97
N LEU A 42 -15.99 6.24 5.04
CA LEU A 42 -15.23 7.45 5.41
C LEU A 42 -14.99 8.39 4.23
N GLY A 43 -15.59 8.10 3.07
CA GLY A 43 -15.56 8.95 1.88
C GLY A 43 -14.28 8.84 1.06
N ALA A 44 -13.55 7.74 1.14
CA ALA A 44 -12.44 7.49 0.24
C ALA A 44 -12.94 7.07 -1.16
N ASP A 45 -12.23 7.50 -2.20
CA ASP A 45 -12.46 7.11 -3.58
C ASP A 45 -11.70 5.83 -3.93
N ALA A 46 -10.59 5.60 -3.21
CA ALA A 46 -9.74 4.44 -3.38
C ALA A 46 -9.20 3.93 -2.04
N LEU A 47 -8.93 2.62 -1.97
CA LEU A 47 -8.15 1.97 -0.93
C LEU A 47 -6.86 1.42 -1.57
N LEU A 48 -5.70 1.79 -1.01
CA LEU A 48 -4.41 1.19 -1.31
C LEU A 48 -4.01 0.26 -0.18
N THR A 49 -3.70 -0.99 -0.51
CA THR A 49 -3.20 -2.01 0.43
C THR A 49 -2.06 -2.81 -0.20
N GLY A 50 -1.39 -3.65 0.57
CA GLY A 50 -0.40 -4.59 0.05
C GLY A 50 -1.03 -5.79 -0.64
N GLU A 51 -2.04 -6.40 0.00
CA GLU A 51 -2.72 -7.59 -0.49
C GLU A 51 -4.23 -7.48 -0.37
N ALA A 52 -4.92 -8.10 -1.32
CA ALA A 52 -6.36 -8.27 -1.29
C ALA A 52 -6.74 -9.63 -1.90
N LYS A 53 -7.80 -10.23 -1.36
CA LYS A 53 -8.36 -11.48 -1.85
C LYS A 53 -9.33 -11.20 -3.00
N HIS A 54 -9.59 -12.21 -3.82
CA HIS A 54 -10.48 -12.06 -4.97
C HIS A 54 -11.86 -11.50 -4.62
N HIS A 55 -12.47 -11.97 -3.53
CA HIS A 55 -13.79 -11.49 -3.12
C HIS A 55 -13.79 -10.04 -2.62
N GLU A 56 -12.64 -9.54 -2.13
CA GLU A 56 -12.48 -8.14 -1.71
C GLU A 56 -12.43 -7.20 -2.94
N PHE A 57 -11.84 -7.66 -4.05
CA PHE A 57 -11.91 -6.96 -5.34
C PHE A 57 -13.35 -6.91 -5.86
N LEU A 58 -14.09 -8.05 -5.83
CA LEU A 58 -15.50 -8.07 -6.23
C LEU A 58 -16.34 -7.12 -5.37
N LEU A 59 -16.16 -7.16 -4.05
CA LEU A 59 -16.86 -6.26 -3.14
C LEU A 59 -16.56 -4.79 -3.43
N SER A 60 -15.28 -4.45 -3.67
CA SER A 60 -14.88 -3.07 -3.96
C SER A 60 -15.53 -2.54 -5.24
N GLU A 61 -15.68 -3.38 -6.26
CA GLU A 61 -16.39 -3.06 -7.49
C GLU A 61 -17.88 -2.81 -7.21
N ASP A 62 -18.54 -3.72 -6.48
CA ASP A 62 -19.96 -3.61 -6.11
C ASP A 62 -20.28 -2.35 -5.32
N ILE A 63 -19.45 -1.98 -4.36
CA ILE A 63 -19.65 -0.76 -3.54
C ILE A 63 -19.12 0.51 -4.22
N GLY A 64 -18.45 0.40 -5.35
CA GLY A 64 -17.96 1.54 -6.15
C GLY A 64 -16.81 2.32 -5.50
N ILE A 65 -15.81 1.61 -4.95
CA ILE A 65 -14.51 2.13 -4.53
C ILE A 65 -13.41 1.44 -5.35
N SER A 66 -12.39 2.18 -5.77
CA SER A 66 -11.22 1.56 -6.42
C SER A 66 -10.34 0.89 -5.38
N LEU A 67 -9.97 -0.38 -5.57
CA LEU A 67 -9.08 -1.13 -4.69
C LEU A 67 -7.75 -1.39 -5.41
N PHE A 68 -6.64 -1.06 -4.78
CA PHE A 68 -5.29 -1.28 -5.29
C PHE A 68 -4.51 -2.16 -4.31
N ALA A 69 -4.04 -3.31 -4.78
CA ALA A 69 -3.13 -4.20 -4.06
C ALA A 69 -1.74 -4.11 -4.71
N ALA A 70 -0.78 -3.53 -3.99
CA ALA A 70 0.51 -3.13 -4.54
C ALA A 70 1.71 -3.92 -3.98
N GLY A 71 1.45 -5.06 -3.35
CA GLY A 71 2.45 -5.95 -2.75
C GLY A 71 2.63 -5.72 -1.25
N HIS A 72 2.66 -6.82 -0.50
CA HIS A 72 2.85 -6.79 0.96
C HIS A 72 4.20 -6.19 1.32
N TYR A 73 5.26 -6.77 0.77
CA TYR A 73 6.62 -6.30 0.97
C TYR A 73 6.80 -4.84 0.52
N GLU A 74 6.29 -4.50 -0.65
CA GLU A 74 6.45 -3.19 -1.28
C GLU A 74 5.78 -2.07 -0.45
N THR A 75 4.64 -2.37 0.17
CA THR A 75 3.91 -1.39 1.00
C THR A 75 4.41 -1.29 2.44
N GLU A 76 5.12 -2.30 2.94
CA GLU A 76 5.64 -2.33 4.31
C GLU A 76 7.12 -1.97 4.41
N ASN A 77 7.96 -2.46 3.50
CA ASN A 77 9.41 -2.28 3.59
C ASN A 77 9.85 -0.80 3.54
N ILE A 78 9.07 0.06 2.90
CA ILE A 78 9.37 1.51 2.82
C ILE A 78 9.44 2.19 4.19
N VAL A 79 8.78 1.64 5.22
CA VAL A 79 8.82 2.21 6.58
C VAL A 79 10.20 2.11 7.21
N CYS A 80 11.02 1.13 6.83
CA CYS A 80 12.34 0.90 7.41
C CYS A 80 13.28 2.11 7.25
N GLU A 81 13.31 2.71 6.07
CA GLU A 81 14.12 3.91 5.84
C GLU A 81 13.57 5.12 6.60
N LYS A 82 12.27 5.28 6.68
CA LYS A 82 11.64 6.37 7.44
C LYS A 82 11.87 6.23 8.94
N LEU A 83 11.80 5.00 9.44
CA LEU A 83 12.10 4.72 10.85
C LEU A 83 13.58 4.99 11.16
N LYS A 84 14.49 4.58 10.27
CA LYS A 84 15.92 4.90 10.39
C LYS A 84 16.16 6.42 10.46
N GLU A 85 15.56 7.18 9.52
CA GLU A 85 15.66 8.65 9.52
C GLU A 85 15.16 9.25 10.85
N ALA A 86 14.00 8.78 11.34
CA ALA A 86 13.41 9.24 12.59
C ALA A 86 14.30 8.93 13.81
N LEU A 87 14.85 7.71 13.90
CA LEU A 87 15.74 7.31 14.99
C LEU A 87 17.05 8.10 14.98
N LEU A 88 17.68 8.28 13.83
CA LEU A 88 18.90 9.08 13.72
C LEU A 88 18.68 10.53 14.14
N LYS A 89 17.52 11.09 13.77
CA LYS A 89 17.15 12.46 14.16
C LYS A 89 16.89 12.56 15.66
N GLU A 90 16.11 11.65 16.23
CA GLU A 90 15.75 11.66 17.67
C GLU A 90 16.99 11.55 18.55
N PHE A 91 17.91 10.67 18.21
CA PHE A 91 19.13 10.42 18.98
C PHE A 91 20.33 11.24 18.50
N LEU A 92 20.12 12.30 17.69
CA LEU A 92 21.19 13.23 17.24
C LEU A 92 22.41 12.51 16.64
N ASN A 93 22.18 11.42 15.90
CA ASN A 93 23.23 10.54 15.34
C ASN A 93 24.14 9.87 16.39
N GLN A 94 23.72 9.74 17.65
CA GLN A 94 24.47 9.03 18.69
C GLN A 94 24.28 7.51 18.65
N VAL A 95 23.35 7.02 17.80
CA VAL A 95 23.10 5.60 17.57
C VAL A 95 23.43 5.21 16.13
N GLU A 96 23.94 3.99 15.95
CA GLU A 96 24.08 3.41 14.61
C GLU A 96 22.77 2.67 14.27
N VAL A 97 22.15 3.03 13.15
CA VAL A 97 20.92 2.38 12.65
C VAL A 97 21.20 1.76 11.29
N LYS A 98 21.07 0.44 11.19
CA LYS A 98 21.23 -0.29 9.92
C LYS A 98 19.90 -0.89 9.49
N VAL A 99 19.54 -0.67 8.23
CA VAL A 99 18.46 -1.40 7.57
C VAL A 99 19.09 -2.62 6.88
N THR A 100 18.51 -3.79 7.10
CA THR A 100 19.00 -5.02 6.47
C THR A 100 18.72 -4.99 4.97
N ASP A 101 19.67 -5.49 4.17
CA ASP A 101 19.50 -5.67 2.71
C ASP A 101 18.67 -6.95 2.45
N TYR A 102 17.39 -6.90 2.82
CA TYR A 102 16.44 -7.98 2.58
C TYR A 102 15.65 -7.71 1.29
N LYS A 103 15.61 -8.69 0.42
CA LYS A 103 14.85 -8.61 -0.84
C LYS A 103 13.56 -9.42 -0.72
N ASN A 104 12.52 -8.95 -1.39
CA ASN A 104 11.29 -9.72 -1.53
C ASN A 104 11.61 -11.09 -2.16
N PRO A 105 11.30 -12.22 -1.50
CA PRO A 105 11.52 -13.55 -2.07
C PRO A 105 10.52 -13.90 -3.18
N ILE A 106 9.43 -13.14 -3.30
CA ILE A 106 8.38 -13.35 -4.30
C ILE A 106 8.83 -12.71 -5.62
N ASN A 107 8.87 -13.51 -6.67
CA ASN A 107 9.15 -13.04 -8.02
C ASN A 107 7.85 -12.98 -8.83
N HIS A 108 7.71 -11.93 -9.61
CA HIS A 108 6.62 -11.76 -10.56
C HIS A 108 7.18 -11.85 -11.99
N ILE A 109 6.46 -12.57 -12.86
CA ILE A 109 6.77 -12.71 -14.30
C ILE A 109 5.82 -11.89 -15.15
#